data_00fbe49e7ac1af73b7587ec08fa87fa4
#
_entry.id   00fbe49e7ac1af73b7587ec08fa87fa4
#
_cell.length_a   1.000
_cell.length_b   1.000
_cell.length_c   1.000
_cell.angle_alpha   90.00
_cell.angle_beta   90.00
_cell.angle_gamma   90.00
#
_symmetry.space_group_name_H-M   'P 1'
#
loop_
_entity.id
_entity.type
_entity.pdbx_description
1 polymer ?
#
loop_
_entity_poly.entity_id
_entity_poly.type
_entity_poly.pdbx_seq_one_letter_code
_entity_poly.pdbx_strand_id
1 'polypeptide(L)'
;YFAIMEEFGTMEDWDAFRDGAHERGIAIIMDLVLNHSSDKHKWFLESKKSRNNPYSDYYIWRDPKDGKEPNNWTSYFSGPAWQYDEKTGQYYLHLFSKKQPDLNWENETVRREVYDMMKFWLGIGCDGFRMDVASLYSKTPGLPDGKGTTGLIGHEYYQNGPRIHEFLREMNREVLSHYDIMTVGEMSGVTIDEAIKYAGKKRRELNMVFQFDQDALDHDPDDKWGRRAVPLPELKKVFSDWQIRLEGKAWNSLYWTNHDQPRTVSRWGNDR
;
A
#
# COMPACT_ATOMS: atom_id res chain seq x y z
N TYR A 1 -3.77 -15.49 1.53
CA TYR A 1 -2.37 -15.06 1.69
C TYR A 1 -1.34 -16.20 1.56
N PHE A 2 -1.71 -17.47 1.64
CA PHE A 2 -0.80 -18.62 1.64
C PHE A 2 -1.02 -19.57 0.44
N ALA A 3 -1.63 -19.10 -0.63
CA ALA A 3 -1.91 -19.90 -1.82
C ALA A 3 -1.99 -19.02 -3.05
N ILE A 4 -1.79 -19.63 -4.21
CA ILE A 4 -2.08 -19.01 -5.51
C ILE A 4 -3.60 -19.08 -5.74
N MET A 5 -4.14 -18.04 -6.38
CA MET A 5 -5.53 -17.98 -6.77
C MET A 5 -5.83 -19.03 -7.85
N GLU A 6 -6.91 -19.76 -7.71
CA GLU A 6 -7.23 -20.93 -8.55
C GLU A 6 -7.22 -20.63 -10.06
N GLU A 7 -7.63 -19.40 -10.44
CA GLU A 7 -7.59 -18.96 -11.83
C GLU A 7 -6.15 -18.82 -12.40
N PHE A 8 -5.15 -18.69 -11.54
CA PHE A 8 -3.73 -18.57 -11.94
C PHE A 8 -2.97 -19.88 -11.78
N GLY A 9 -3.57 -20.89 -11.19
CA GLY A 9 -2.96 -22.21 -11.02
C GLY A 9 -2.88 -22.68 -9.58
N THR A 10 -2.01 -23.65 -9.37
CA THR A 10 -1.80 -24.34 -8.09
C THR A 10 -0.46 -23.95 -7.45
N MET A 11 -0.16 -24.46 -6.28
CA MET A 11 1.16 -24.28 -5.66
C MET A 11 2.27 -25.03 -6.42
N GLU A 12 1.93 -26.14 -7.10
CA GLU A 12 2.86 -26.83 -7.99
C GLU A 12 3.19 -26.01 -9.24
N ASP A 13 2.21 -25.26 -9.77
CA ASP A 13 2.45 -24.32 -10.87
C ASP A 13 3.34 -23.14 -10.42
N TRP A 14 3.18 -22.67 -9.18
CA TRP A 14 4.07 -21.68 -8.58
C TRP A 14 5.51 -22.22 -8.51
N ASP A 15 5.70 -23.44 -8.02
CA ASP A 15 7.04 -24.04 -7.93
C ASP A 15 7.70 -24.16 -9.31
N ALA A 16 6.96 -24.63 -10.31
CA ALA A 16 7.44 -24.73 -11.69
C ALA A 16 7.78 -23.33 -12.27
N PHE A 17 6.94 -22.33 -12.01
CA PHE A 17 7.19 -20.95 -12.44
C PHE A 17 8.45 -20.38 -11.78
N ARG A 18 8.57 -20.52 -10.45
CA ARG A 18 9.74 -20.06 -9.69
C ARG A 18 11.03 -20.71 -10.21
N ASP A 19 11.05 -22.04 -10.33
CA ASP A 19 12.22 -22.78 -10.78
C ASP A 19 12.63 -22.36 -12.19
N GLY A 20 11.66 -22.25 -13.10
CA GLY A 20 11.90 -21.78 -14.46
C GLY A 20 12.40 -20.33 -14.56
N ALA A 21 11.98 -19.45 -13.65
CA ALA A 21 12.49 -18.08 -13.56
C ALA A 21 13.94 -18.07 -13.04
N HIS A 22 14.20 -18.78 -11.93
CA HIS A 22 15.52 -18.84 -11.31
C HIS A 22 16.58 -19.49 -12.22
N GLU A 23 16.23 -20.54 -12.96
CA GLU A 23 17.11 -21.15 -13.98
C GLU A 23 17.57 -20.14 -15.05
N ARG A 24 16.78 -19.09 -15.28
CA ARG A 24 17.07 -18.01 -16.22
C ARG A 24 17.67 -16.77 -15.57
N GLY A 25 17.99 -16.84 -14.27
CA GLY A 25 18.51 -15.71 -13.50
C GLY A 25 17.50 -14.58 -13.28
N ILE A 26 16.19 -14.90 -13.31
CA ILE A 26 15.10 -13.93 -13.11
C ILE A 26 14.60 -14.05 -11.66
N ALA A 27 14.73 -12.97 -10.90
CA ALA A 27 14.17 -12.86 -9.56
C ALA A 27 12.67 -12.54 -9.59
N ILE A 28 11.92 -13.09 -8.64
CA ILE A 28 10.47 -12.93 -8.53
C ILE A 28 10.14 -11.97 -7.40
N ILE A 29 9.50 -10.85 -7.74
CA ILE A 29 8.96 -9.89 -6.78
C ILE A 29 7.43 -10.04 -6.74
N MET A 30 6.88 -10.36 -5.57
CA MET A 30 5.44 -10.50 -5.39
C MET A 30 4.81 -9.21 -4.88
N ASP A 31 3.57 -8.97 -5.28
CA ASP A 31 2.76 -7.90 -4.70
C ASP A 31 2.28 -8.31 -3.30
N LEU A 32 2.42 -7.39 -2.36
CA LEU A 32 2.15 -7.62 -0.94
C LEU A 32 1.16 -6.57 -0.43
N VAL A 33 -0.12 -6.95 -0.37
CA VAL A 33 -1.21 -6.08 0.04
C VAL A 33 -1.44 -6.21 1.55
N LEU A 34 -0.99 -5.25 2.33
CA LEU A 34 -0.99 -5.30 3.79
C LEU A 34 -1.78 -4.19 4.47
N ASN A 35 -2.24 -3.17 3.75
CA ASN A 35 -3.10 -2.14 4.34
C ASN A 35 -4.50 -2.68 4.62
N HIS A 36 -4.99 -3.59 3.79
CA HIS A 36 -6.34 -4.14 3.85
C HIS A 36 -6.34 -5.61 3.41
N SER A 37 -7.43 -6.30 3.65
CA SER A 37 -7.69 -7.61 3.08
C SER A 37 -8.97 -7.60 2.24
N SER A 38 -9.29 -8.72 1.59
CA SER A 38 -10.63 -8.93 1.04
C SER A 38 -11.67 -9.05 2.16
N ASP A 39 -12.89 -8.57 1.94
CA ASP A 39 -14.06 -8.82 2.81
C ASP A 39 -14.44 -10.30 2.85
N LYS A 40 -13.88 -11.12 1.96
CA LYS A 40 -14.02 -12.59 1.95
C LYS A 40 -12.91 -13.31 2.72
N HIS A 41 -11.89 -12.59 3.17
CA HIS A 41 -10.83 -13.20 3.95
C HIS A 41 -11.36 -13.75 5.28
N LYS A 42 -10.85 -14.92 5.69
CA LYS A 42 -11.29 -15.58 6.93
C LYS A 42 -11.23 -14.67 8.15
N TRP A 43 -10.21 -13.81 8.26
CA TRP A 43 -10.07 -12.89 9.38
C TRP A 43 -11.24 -11.89 9.43
N PHE A 44 -11.66 -11.34 8.29
CA PHE A 44 -12.78 -10.40 8.27
C PHE A 44 -14.11 -11.09 8.54
N LEU A 45 -14.34 -12.28 7.96
CA LEU A 45 -15.53 -13.07 8.21
C LEU A 45 -15.67 -13.45 9.68
N GLU A 46 -14.56 -13.77 10.36
CA GLU A 46 -14.55 -14.01 11.80
C GLU A 46 -14.74 -12.71 12.60
N SER A 47 -14.00 -11.65 12.25
CA SER A 47 -14.05 -10.34 12.92
C SER A 47 -15.49 -9.80 13.03
N LYS A 48 -16.27 -9.89 11.96
CA LYS A 48 -17.66 -9.40 11.92
C LYS A 48 -18.69 -10.33 12.58
N LYS A 49 -18.29 -11.47 13.17
CA LYS A 49 -19.24 -12.35 13.87
C LYS A 49 -19.75 -11.75 15.16
N SER A 50 -18.90 -11.07 15.91
CA SER A 50 -19.23 -10.41 17.17
C SER A 50 -18.16 -9.36 17.52
N ARG A 51 -18.49 -8.45 18.45
CA ARG A 51 -17.54 -7.44 18.95
C ARG A 51 -16.40 -8.02 19.81
N ASN A 52 -16.57 -9.21 20.35
CA ASN A 52 -15.68 -9.83 21.34
C ASN A 52 -15.23 -11.22 20.89
N ASN A 53 -14.56 -11.31 19.75
CA ASN A 53 -13.93 -12.54 19.27
C ASN A 53 -12.43 -12.31 19.02
N PRO A 54 -11.60 -13.35 18.88
CA PRO A 54 -10.15 -13.19 18.67
C PRO A 54 -9.76 -12.34 17.46
N TYR A 55 -10.63 -12.21 16.48
CA TYR A 55 -10.38 -11.46 15.25
C TYR A 55 -11.02 -10.07 15.25
N SER A 56 -11.81 -9.70 16.27
CA SER A 56 -12.54 -8.41 16.28
C SER A 56 -11.60 -7.21 16.14
N ASP A 57 -10.38 -7.28 16.70
CA ASP A 57 -9.39 -6.21 16.64
C ASP A 57 -8.38 -6.37 15.46
N TYR A 58 -8.62 -7.30 14.53
CA TYR A 58 -7.79 -7.41 13.31
C TYR A 58 -8.07 -6.30 12.32
N TYR A 59 -9.24 -5.66 12.42
CA TYR A 59 -9.70 -4.56 11.58
C TYR A 59 -10.05 -3.35 12.42
N ILE A 60 -10.12 -2.19 11.78
CA ILE A 60 -10.43 -0.94 12.47
C ILE A 60 -11.94 -0.77 12.53
N TRP A 61 -12.54 -1.15 13.66
CA TRP A 61 -13.94 -0.97 13.97
C TRP A 61 -14.17 0.21 14.90
N ARG A 62 -15.26 0.96 14.71
CA ARG A 62 -15.66 2.06 15.59
C ARG A 62 -17.18 2.08 15.76
N ASP A 63 -17.62 2.50 16.94
CA ASP A 63 -19.02 2.76 17.20
C ASP A 63 -19.49 3.98 16.39
N PRO A 64 -20.80 4.04 16.04
CA PRO A 64 -21.40 5.24 15.48
C PRO A 64 -21.16 6.46 16.37
N LYS A 65 -20.83 7.60 15.76
CA LYS A 65 -20.77 8.91 16.42
C LYS A 65 -22.02 9.68 16.09
N ASP A 66 -22.89 9.93 17.07
CA ASP A 66 -24.19 10.61 16.89
C ASP A 66 -25.06 9.93 15.79
N GLY A 67 -25.01 8.60 15.72
CA GLY A 67 -25.75 7.81 14.73
C GLY A 67 -25.20 7.84 13.30
N LYS A 68 -24.00 8.41 13.11
CA LYS A 68 -23.31 8.54 11.82
C LYS A 68 -21.95 7.88 11.83
N GLU A 69 -21.20 8.05 10.75
CA GLU A 69 -19.81 7.61 10.61
C GLU A 69 -18.94 8.17 11.73
N PRO A 70 -17.90 7.44 12.17
CA PRO A 70 -17.00 7.86 13.25
C PRO A 70 -16.27 9.18 13.00
N ASN A 71 -15.97 9.48 11.74
CA ASN A 71 -15.38 10.72 11.27
C ASN A 71 -15.76 10.97 9.79
N ASN A 72 -15.29 12.08 9.23
CA ASN A 72 -15.61 12.52 7.87
C ASN A 72 -14.65 12.01 6.78
N TRP A 73 -13.86 10.97 7.04
CA TRP A 73 -12.90 10.46 6.06
C TRP A 73 -13.59 9.92 4.81
N THR A 74 -12.95 10.17 3.65
CA THR A 74 -13.44 9.70 2.37
C THR A 74 -12.54 8.60 1.79
N SER A 75 -13.17 7.68 1.06
CA SER A 75 -12.49 6.62 0.34
C SER A 75 -11.78 7.16 -0.92
N TYR A 76 -10.65 6.55 -1.29
CA TYR A 76 -9.98 6.76 -2.57
C TYR A 76 -10.92 6.50 -3.77
N PHE A 77 -11.89 5.60 -3.61
CA PHE A 77 -12.88 5.25 -4.63
C PHE A 77 -14.20 6.02 -4.51
N SER A 78 -14.16 7.14 -3.80
CA SER A 78 -15.30 8.03 -3.54
C SER A 78 -16.25 7.53 -2.45
N GLY A 79 -16.97 8.47 -1.84
CA GLY A 79 -17.87 8.24 -0.73
C GLY A 79 -17.15 8.14 0.62
N PRO A 80 -17.88 7.82 1.71
CA PRO A 80 -17.32 7.65 3.03
C PRO A 80 -16.30 6.50 3.09
N ALA A 81 -15.27 6.64 3.93
CA ALA A 81 -14.30 5.57 4.23
C ALA A 81 -14.81 4.58 5.28
N TRP A 82 -16.06 4.66 5.67
CA TRP A 82 -16.66 3.84 6.71
C TRP A 82 -17.89 3.12 6.20
N GLN A 83 -17.99 1.83 6.48
CA GLN A 83 -19.16 1.02 6.16
C GLN A 83 -19.78 0.46 7.44
N TYR A 84 -21.08 0.73 7.63
CA TYR A 84 -21.84 0.16 8.75
C TYR A 84 -22.09 -1.34 8.56
N ASP A 85 -21.92 -2.09 9.62
CA ASP A 85 -22.28 -3.51 9.71
C ASP A 85 -23.38 -3.71 10.74
N GLU A 86 -24.55 -4.13 10.29
CA GLU A 86 -25.77 -4.30 11.12
C GLU A 86 -25.57 -5.32 12.24
N LYS A 87 -24.74 -6.37 11.99
CA LYS A 87 -24.55 -7.45 12.91
C LYS A 87 -23.75 -7.04 14.14
N THR A 88 -22.69 -6.26 13.93
CA THR A 88 -21.86 -5.73 15.02
C THR A 88 -22.41 -4.42 15.57
N GLY A 89 -23.22 -3.69 14.79
CA GLY A 89 -23.67 -2.34 15.11
C GLY A 89 -22.52 -1.34 15.10
N GLN A 90 -21.46 -1.62 14.36
CA GLN A 90 -20.27 -0.77 14.23
C GLN A 90 -19.96 -0.43 12.77
N TYR A 91 -19.10 0.56 12.57
CA TYR A 91 -18.49 0.85 11.28
C TYR A 91 -17.09 0.24 11.21
N TYR A 92 -16.74 -0.32 10.05
CA TYR A 92 -15.34 -0.65 9.75
C TYR A 92 -14.75 0.32 8.75
N LEU A 93 -13.46 0.59 8.90
CA LEU A 93 -12.69 1.46 7.99
C LEU A 93 -12.37 0.73 6.69
N HIS A 94 -12.51 1.44 5.55
CA HIS A 94 -12.05 1.00 4.24
C HIS A 94 -11.55 2.22 3.45
N LEU A 95 -10.26 2.44 3.40
CA LEU A 95 -9.71 3.56 2.63
C LEU A 95 -9.93 3.41 1.13
N PHE A 96 -10.17 2.19 0.64
CA PHE A 96 -10.49 1.86 -0.75
C PHE A 96 -11.94 1.38 -0.88
N SER A 97 -12.18 0.25 -1.53
CA SER A 97 -13.52 -0.32 -1.61
C SER A 97 -14.00 -0.83 -0.25
N LYS A 98 -15.30 -0.76 0.00
CA LYS A 98 -15.92 -1.45 1.16
C LYS A 98 -15.72 -2.97 1.16
N LYS A 99 -15.23 -3.55 0.05
CA LYS A 99 -14.76 -4.94 -0.02
C LYS A 99 -13.29 -5.11 0.39
N GLN A 100 -12.63 -4.02 0.80
CA GLN A 100 -11.22 -3.98 1.19
C GLN A 100 -11.09 -3.36 2.59
N PRO A 101 -11.56 -4.04 3.65
CA PRO A 101 -11.47 -3.53 5.03
C PRO A 101 -10.03 -3.35 5.48
N ASP A 102 -9.73 -2.22 6.12
CA ASP A 102 -8.40 -1.87 6.58
C ASP A 102 -7.98 -2.70 7.80
N LEU A 103 -6.79 -3.29 7.73
CA LEU A 103 -6.17 -4.04 8.83
C LEU A 103 -5.72 -3.09 9.94
N ASN A 104 -5.85 -3.56 11.17
CA ASN A 104 -5.41 -2.83 12.35
C ASN A 104 -3.92 -3.11 12.66
N TRP A 105 -3.02 -2.32 12.11
CA TRP A 105 -1.57 -2.44 12.34
C TRP A 105 -1.14 -2.12 13.77
N GLU A 106 -1.98 -1.50 14.60
CA GLU A 106 -1.73 -1.34 16.01
C GLU A 106 -1.77 -2.68 16.76
N ASN A 107 -2.50 -3.66 16.22
CA ASN A 107 -2.58 -5.00 16.78
C ASN A 107 -1.32 -5.82 16.44
N GLU A 108 -0.56 -6.18 17.47
CA GLU A 108 0.66 -6.97 17.32
C GLU A 108 0.41 -8.35 16.68
N THR A 109 -0.74 -8.97 16.97
CA THR A 109 -1.10 -10.26 16.38
C THR A 109 -1.26 -10.16 14.86
N VAL A 110 -1.87 -9.08 14.37
CA VAL A 110 -1.98 -8.82 12.93
C VAL A 110 -0.59 -8.69 12.29
N ARG A 111 0.32 -7.96 12.93
CA ARG A 111 1.69 -7.82 12.42
C ARG A 111 2.43 -9.15 12.38
N ARG A 112 2.29 -9.99 13.40
CA ARG A 112 2.89 -11.34 13.42
C ARG A 112 2.36 -12.23 12.31
N GLU A 113 1.05 -12.27 12.11
CA GLU A 113 0.42 -13.02 11.01
C GLU A 113 0.95 -12.55 9.64
N VAL A 114 1.12 -11.23 9.47
CA VAL A 114 1.74 -10.66 8.26
C VAL A 114 3.19 -11.15 8.10
N TYR A 115 3.99 -11.12 9.17
CA TYR A 115 5.38 -11.58 9.10
C TYR A 115 5.50 -13.07 8.81
N ASP A 116 4.61 -13.88 9.35
CA ASP A 116 4.58 -15.32 9.06
C ASP A 116 4.20 -15.60 7.60
N MET A 117 3.28 -14.84 7.05
CA MET A 117 2.94 -14.90 5.62
C MET A 117 4.13 -14.47 4.74
N MET A 118 4.84 -13.40 5.09
CA MET A 118 6.03 -12.99 4.36
C MET A 118 7.13 -14.06 4.41
N LYS A 119 7.39 -14.64 5.59
CA LYS A 119 8.36 -15.74 5.76
C LYS A 119 7.98 -16.97 4.95
N PHE A 120 6.69 -17.29 4.86
CA PHE A 120 6.21 -18.39 4.04
C PHE A 120 6.61 -18.20 2.57
N TRP A 121 6.30 -17.05 1.96
CA TRP A 121 6.61 -16.80 0.56
C TRP A 121 8.11 -16.73 0.29
N LEU A 122 8.88 -16.10 1.19
CA LEU A 122 10.35 -16.08 1.10
C LEU A 122 10.94 -17.48 1.25
N GLY A 123 10.38 -18.28 2.15
CA GLY A 123 10.81 -19.67 2.38
C GLY A 123 10.60 -20.60 1.19
N ILE A 124 9.64 -20.30 0.32
CA ILE A 124 9.38 -21.03 -0.92
C ILE A 124 9.93 -20.32 -2.17
N GLY A 125 10.88 -19.36 -2.01
CA GLY A 125 11.67 -18.83 -3.10
C GLY A 125 11.14 -17.57 -3.77
N CYS A 126 10.30 -16.77 -3.09
CA CYS A 126 10.07 -15.39 -3.50
C CYS A 126 11.31 -14.54 -3.20
N ASP A 127 11.73 -13.67 -4.12
CA ASP A 127 12.96 -12.88 -4.02
C ASP A 127 12.71 -11.45 -3.53
N GLY A 128 11.48 -11.11 -3.20
CA GLY A 128 11.14 -9.80 -2.65
C GLY A 128 9.68 -9.40 -2.81
N PHE A 129 9.39 -8.17 -2.40
CA PHE A 129 8.01 -7.68 -2.37
C PHE A 129 7.88 -6.27 -2.93
N ARG A 130 6.83 -6.06 -3.73
CA ARG A 130 6.25 -4.73 -3.94
C ARG A 130 5.14 -4.56 -2.91
N MET A 131 5.29 -3.58 -2.03
CA MET A 131 4.35 -3.34 -0.94
C MET A 131 3.31 -2.31 -1.34
N ASP A 132 2.09 -2.77 -1.47
CA ASP A 132 0.93 -1.97 -1.81
C ASP A 132 0.68 -0.89 -0.74
N VAL A 133 0.50 0.35 -1.18
CA VAL A 133 0.20 1.53 -0.36
C VAL A 133 0.92 1.58 1.00
N ALA A 134 2.21 1.30 0.98
CA ALA A 134 3.02 1.09 2.18
C ALA A 134 3.07 2.29 3.14
N SER A 135 2.70 3.49 2.71
CA SER A 135 2.60 4.68 3.55
C SER A 135 1.33 4.76 4.40
N LEU A 136 0.36 3.84 4.20
CA LEU A 136 -0.96 3.93 4.81
C LEU A 136 -1.19 3.01 6.02
N TYR A 137 -0.22 2.15 6.40
CA TYR A 137 -0.44 1.17 7.46
C TYR A 137 -0.71 1.80 8.84
N SER A 138 -0.10 2.94 9.14
CA SER A 138 -0.28 3.65 10.41
C SER A 138 -1.34 4.75 10.30
N LYS A 139 -2.33 4.73 11.20
CA LYS A 139 -3.34 5.78 11.31
C LYS A 139 -3.10 6.59 12.59
N THR A 140 -3.45 7.88 12.57
CA THR A 140 -3.36 8.72 13.76
C THR A 140 -4.32 8.21 14.84
N PRO A 141 -3.86 8.03 16.09
CA PRO A 141 -4.72 7.63 17.19
C PRO A 141 -5.93 8.54 17.36
N GLY A 142 -7.08 7.95 17.71
CA GLY A 142 -8.33 8.68 17.85
C GLY A 142 -9.05 8.96 16.52
N LEU A 143 -8.41 8.78 15.38
CA LEU A 143 -8.99 8.94 14.03
C LEU A 143 -9.78 10.26 13.91
N PRO A 144 -9.11 11.42 14.08
CA PRO A 144 -9.80 12.72 14.11
C PRO A 144 -10.43 13.05 12.75
N ASP A 145 -11.39 13.97 12.76
CA ASP A 145 -11.99 14.49 11.54
C ASP A 145 -10.95 15.12 10.63
N GLY A 146 -11.00 14.79 9.34
CA GLY A 146 -10.14 15.34 8.31
C GLY A 146 -10.46 16.80 8.01
N LYS A 147 -9.45 17.53 7.56
CA LYS A 147 -9.57 18.94 7.14
C LYS A 147 -10.06 19.02 5.70
N GLY A 148 -10.86 20.05 5.43
CA GLY A 148 -11.42 20.27 4.09
C GLY A 148 -12.81 19.67 3.92
N THR A 149 -13.40 19.95 2.77
CA THR A 149 -14.79 19.60 2.43
C THR A 149 -14.91 18.90 1.08
N THR A 150 -13.81 18.79 0.34
CA THR A 150 -13.76 18.20 -0.99
C THR A 150 -12.50 17.35 -1.17
N GLY A 151 -12.52 16.44 -2.12
CA GLY A 151 -11.37 15.57 -2.42
C GLY A 151 -11.20 14.42 -1.43
N LEU A 152 -9.95 14.05 -1.17
CA LEU A 152 -9.60 12.97 -0.25
C LEU A 152 -9.46 13.52 1.17
N ILE A 153 -10.56 13.48 1.94
CA ILE A 153 -10.62 14.00 3.30
C ILE A 153 -10.03 12.98 4.27
N GLY A 154 -9.19 13.42 5.20
CA GLY A 154 -8.61 12.60 6.26
C GLY A 154 -7.23 12.01 5.92
N HIS A 155 -6.74 12.19 4.67
CA HIS A 155 -5.46 11.63 4.23
C HIS A 155 -4.29 12.08 5.10
N GLU A 156 -4.32 13.28 5.67
CA GLU A 156 -3.32 13.82 6.58
C GLU A 156 -3.17 13.03 7.89
N TYR A 157 -4.12 12.13 8.20
CA TYR A 157 -4.13 11.32 9.42
C TYR A 157 -3.81 9.84 9.20
N TYR A 158 -3.70 9.40 7.95
CA TYR A 158 -3.34 8.03 7.63
C TYR A 158 -2.20 7.90 6.61
N GLN A 159 -1.88 8.96 5.87
CA GLN A 159 -0.68 8.97 5.01
C GLN A 159 0.55 9.33 5.85
N ASN A 160 1.59 8.52 5.78
CA ASN A 160 2.80 8.66 6.60
C ASN A 160 2.47 8.78 8.10
N GLY A 161 1.52 7.97 8.58
CA GLY A 161 1.03 8.03 9.95
C GLY A 161 2.13 7.86 11.01
N PRO A 162 1.86 8.21 12.27
CA PRO A 162 2.89 8.46 13.28
C PRO A 162 3.78 7.26 13.60
N ARG A 163 3.32 6.02 13.40
CA ARG A 163 4.07 4.80 13.70
C ARG A 163 4.55 4.05 12.45
N ILE A 164 4.39 4.61 11.25
CA ILE A 164 4.73 3.91 10.00
C ILE A 164 6.19 3.42 9.98
N HIS A 165 7.13 4.28 10.36
CA HIS A 165 8.55 3.93 10.40
C HIS A 165 8.89 2.92 11.52
N GLU A 166 8.10 2.89 12.60
CA GLU A 166 8.21 1.86 13.64
C GLU A 166 7.81 0.49 13.06
N PHE A 167 6.66 0.41 12.40
CA PHE A 167 6.16 -0.82 11.81
C PHE A 167 7.09 -1.36 10.70
N LEU A 168 7.60 -0.49 9.84
CA LEU A 168 8.54 -0.92 8.80
C LEU A 168 9.88 -1.38 9.35
N ARG A 169 10.40 -0.74 10.40
CA ARG A 169 11.62 -1.22 11.09
C ARG A 169 11.39 -2.52 11.82
N GLU A 170 10.21 -2.70 12.43
CA GLU A 170 9.82 -3.99 13.03
C GLU A 170 9.79 -5.07 11.96
N MET A 171 9.11 -4.84 10.83
CA MET A 171 9.07 -5.74 9.69
C MET A 171 10.47 -6.08 9.17
N ASN A 172 11.34 -5.09 9.05
CA ASN A 172 12.72 -5.31 8.62
C ASN A 172 13.46 -6.21 9.61
N ARG A 173 13.37 -5.94 10.91
CA ARG A 173 14.01 -6.72 11.96
C ARG A 173 13.47 -8.15 12.02
N GLU A 174 12.17 -8.33 11.91
CA GLU A 174 11.51 -9.63 12.07
C GLU A 174 11.57 -10.51 10.81
N VAL A 175 11.70 -9.88 9.63
CA VAL A 175 11.64 -10.59 8.34
C VAL A 175 12.75 -10.15 7.40
N LEU A 176 12.71 -8.90 6.89
CA LEU A 176 13.45 -8.54 5.68
C LEU A 176 14.97 -8.67 5.83
N SER A 177 15.52 -8.37 7.01
CA SER A 177 16.96 -8.44 7.28
C SER A 177 17.53 -9.87 7.32
N HIS A 178 16.66 -10.88 7.30
CA HIS A 178 17.06 -12.29 7.35
C HIS A 178 17.19 -12.94 5.96
N TYR A 179 16.86 -12.21 4.90
CA TYR A 179 16.84 -12.69 3.52
C TYR A 179 17.58 -11.71 2.60
N ASP A 180 18.22 -12.24 1.56
CA ASP A 180 18.81 -11.43 0.49
C ASP A 180 17.72 -11.14 -0.57
N ILE A 181 16.94 -10.09 -0.35
CA ILE A 181 15.74 -9.76 -1.12
C ILE A 181 15.66 -8.27 -1.43
N MET A 182 14.79 -7.92 -2.36
CA MET A 182 14.48 -6.54 -2.69
C MET A 182 13.05 -6.17 -2.29
N THR A 183 12.88 -4.98 -1.72
CA THR A 183 11.57 -4.43 -1.39
C THR A 183 11.36 -3.05 -1.98
N VAL A 184 10.16 -2.81 -2.53
CA VAL A 184 9.74 -1.51 -3.02
C VAL A 184 8.36 -1.17 -2.48
N GLY A 185 8.23 0.01 -1.87
CA GLY A 185 6.93 0.50 -1.36
C GLY A 185 6.24 1.38 -2.38
N GLU A 186 4.98 1.10 -2.68
CA GLU A 186 4.13 2.04 -3.39
C GLU A 186 3.71 3.17 -2.46
N MET A 187 3.98 4.42 -2.85
CA MET A 187 3.77 5.58 -1.98
C MET A 187 3.29 6.80 -2.76
N SER A 188 2.01 6.85 -3.04
CA SER A 188 1.38 8.04 -3.62
C SER A 188 1.58 9.25 -2.69
N GLY A 189 1.98 10.39 -3.26
CA GLY A 189 2.16 11.65 -2.53
C GLY A 189 3.34 11.69 -1.56
N VAL A 190 4.28 10.73 -1.63
CA VAL A 190 5.53 10.78 -0.85
C VAL A 190 6.45 11.86 -1.40
N THR A 191 6.99 12.69 -0.53
CA THR A 191 8.05 13.64 -0.89
C THR A 191 9.42 12.95 -0.93
N ILE A 192 10.40 13.58 -1.58
CA ILE A 192 11.78 13.05 -1.62
C ILE A 192 12.37 12.94 -0.20
N ASP A 193 12.08 13.88 0.67
CA ASP A 193 12.59 13.86 2.05
C ASP A 193 11.94 12.74 2.88
N GLU A 194 10.69 12.42 2.63
CA GLU A 194 10.02 11.23 3.20
C GLU A 194 10.57 9.95 2.59
N ALA A 195 10.77 9.89 1.28
CA ALA A 195 11.37 8.73 0.62
C ALA A 195 12.73 8.35 1.23
N ILE A 196 13.55 9.33 1.61
CA ILE A 196 14.81 9.10 2.33
C ILE A 196 14.57 8.46 3.71
N LYS A 197 13.46 8.76 4.37
CA LYS A 197 13.12 8.10 5.64
C LYS A 197 12.71 6.64 5.44
N TYR A 198 12.03 6.31 4.34
CA TYR A 198 11.62 4.94 4.02
C TYR A 198 12.75 4.07 3.45
N ALA A 199 13.54 4.63 2.53
CA ALA A 199 14.50 3.87 1.73
C ALA A 199 15.97 4.26 1.95
N GLY A 200 16.26 5.13 2.91
CA GLY A 200 17.63 5.56 3.19
C GLY A 200 18.50 4.39 3.68
N LYS A 201 19.74 4.30 3.19
CA LYS A 201 20.69 3.19 3.43
C LYS A 201 20.85 2.76 4.90
N LYS A 202 20.65 3.68 5.85
CA LYS A 202 20.79 3.43 7.30
C LYS A 202 19.45 3.24 8.02
N ARG A 203 18.34 3.31 7.29
CA ARG A 203 17.00 3.30 7.89
C ARG A 203 16.54 1.91 8.30
N ARG A 204 16.97 0.86 7.61
CA ARG A 204 16.52 -0.52 7.82
C ARG A 204 15.00 -0.63 7.74
N GLU A 205 14.45 -0.12 6.65
CA GLU A 205 13.03 -0.18 6.31
C GLU A 205 12.90 -0.83 4.93
N LEU A 206 12.70 -0.07 3.86
CA LEU A 206 12.59 -0.58 2.50
C LEU A 206 13.87 -0.31 1.68
N ASN A 207 14.03 -0.97 0.53
CA ASN A 207 15.14 -0.69 -0.37
C ASN A 207 14.87 0.54 -1.25
N MET A 208 13.63 0.70 -1.74
CA MET A 208 13.22 1.83 -2.56
C MET A 208 11.72 2.10 -2.44
N VAL A 209 11.25 3.19 -3.04
CA VAL A 209 9.84 3.56 -3.10
C VAL A 209 9.44 3.91 -4.53
N PHE A 210 8.21 3.57 -4.94
CA PHE A 210 7.55 4.13 -6.10
C PHE A 210 6.85 5.44 -5.71
N GLN A 211 7.27 6.53 -6.30
CA GLN A 211 6.65 7.85 -6.18
C GLN A 211 5.75 8.14 -7.41
N PHE A 212 4.86 9.10 -7.31
CA PHE A 212 3.86 9.38 -8.35
C PHE A 212 3.93 10.82 -8.90
N ASP A 213 5.02 11.55 -8.66
CA ASP A 213 5.12 12.94 -9.08
C ASP A 213 5.02 13.11 -10.61
N GLN A 214 5.59 12.16 -11.40
CA GLN A 214 5.45 12.19 -12.85
C GLN A 214 4.02 11.90 -13.30
N ASP A 215 3.28 11.07 -12.57
CA ASP A 215 1.91 10.72 -12.92
C ASP A 215 0.93 11.89 -12.67
N ALA A 216 1.28 12.81 -11.79
CA ALA A 216 0.48 14.00 -11.53
C ALA A 216 0.63 15.10 -12.59
N LEU A 217 1.66 15.05 -13.46
CA LEU A 217 1.99 16.13 -14.37
C LEU A 217 0.95 16.41 -15.44
N ASP A 218 0.18 15.41 -15.86
CA ASP A 218 -0.87 15.57 -16.87
C ASP A 218 -2.28 15.72 -16.30
N HIS A 219 -2.41 15.77 -14.97
CA HIS A 219 -3.73 15.98 -14.35
C HIS A 219 -4.21 17.40 -14.60
N ASP A 220 -5.48 17.52 -14.98
CA ASP A 220 -6.18 18.79 -15.01
C ASP A 220 -6.65 19.11 -13.56
N PRO A 221 -6.25 20.26 -12.98
CA PRO A 221 -6.69 20.63 -11.63
C PRO A 221 -8.21 20.85 -11.51
N ASP A 222 -8.87 21.16 -12.61
CA ASP A 222 -10.30 21.48 -12.65
C ASP A 222 -11.18 20.28 -13.08
N ASP A 223 -10.57 19.22 -13.61
CA ASP A 223 -11.28 18.00 -14.03
C ASP A 223 -10.51 16.73 -13.60
N LYS A 224 -11.09 15.98 -12.68
CA LYS A 224 -10.53 14.71 -12.18
C LYS A 224 -10.12 13.74 -13.31
N TRP A 225 -10.86 13.75 -14.41
CA TRP A 225 -10.63 12.86 -15.56
C TRP A 225 -9.94 13.55 -16.74
N GLY A 226 -9.81 14.88 -16.65
CA GLY A 226 -9.11 15.70 -17.63
C GLY A 226 -7.63 15.40 -17.67
N ARG A 227 -7.06 15.56 -18.85
CA ARG A 227 -5.62 15.41 -19.07
C ARG A 227 -5.09 16.59 -19.86
N ARG A 228 -3.92 17.08 -19.45
CA ARG A 228 -3.17 18.10 -20.20
C ARG A 228 -1.90 17.49 -20.79
N ALA A 229 -1.36 18.15 -21.80
CA ALA A 229 -0.04 17.78 -22.31
C ALA A 229 1.02 17.96 -21.23
N VAL A 230 1.91 16.97 -21.07
CA VAL A 230 3.02 17.04 -20.13
C VAL A 230 4.15 17.87 -20.73
N PRO A 231 4.52 19.01 -20.14
CA PRO A 231 5.68 19.76 -20.61
C PRO A 231 6.97 18.97 -20.34
N LEU A 232 7.74 18.70 -21.37
CA LEU A 232 9.00 17.95 -21.24
C LEU A 232 9.96 18.55 -20.16
N PRO A 233 10.08 19.87 -20.01
CA PRO A 233 10.90 20.43 -18.92
C PRO A 233 10.41 20.06 -17.52
N GLU A 234 9.10 19.99 -17.28
CA GLU A 234 8.53 19.57 -15.98
C GLU A 234 8.84 18.10 -15.70
N LEU A 235 8.64 17.23 -16.68
CA LEU A 235 8.97 15.81 -16.58
C LEU A 235 10.46 15.58 -16.27
N LYS A 236 11.34 16.26 -17.04
CA LYS A 236 12.78 16.21 -16.78
C LYS A 236 13.14 16.72 -15.40
N LYS A 237 12.48 17.77 -14.92
CA LYS A 237 12.69 18.31 -13.58
C LYS A 237 12.34 17.28 -12.51
N VAL A 238 11.17 16.63 -12.58
CA VAL A 238 10.76 15.61 -11.61
C VAL A 238 11.81 14.50 -11.55
N PHE A 239 12.16 13.89 -12.67
CA PHE A 239 13.15 12.80 -12.67
C PHE A 239 14.53 13.25 -12.20
N SER A 240 14.97 14.45 -12.56
CA SER A 240 16.26 14.99 -12.12
C SER A 240 16.27 15.27 -10.62
N ASP A 241 15.22 15.88 -10.09
CA ASP A 241 15.12 16.18 -8.65
C ASP A 241 15.18 14.89 -7.82
N TRP A 242 14.42 13.87 -8.20
CA TRP A 242 14.44 12.56 -7.53
C TRP A 242 15.81 11.91 -7.63
N GLN A 243 16.42 11.89 -8.81
CA GLN A 243 17.74 11.27 -9.01
C GLN A 243 18.83 11.98 -8.20
N ILE A 244 18.91 13.30 -8.30
CA ILE A 244 19.95 14.09 -7.64
C ILE A 244 19.81 14.09 -6.12
N ARG A 245 18.58 14.26 -5.62
CA ARG A 245 18.36 14.39 -4.17
C ARG A 245 18.45 13.06 -3.43
N LEU A 246 18.20 11.92 -4.09
CA LEU A 246 18.38 10.58 -3.51
C LEU A 246 19.81 10.06 -3.65
N GLU A 247 20.62 10.61 -4.54
CA GLU A 247 21.98 10.15 -4.78
C GLU A 247 22.79 10.04 -3.46
N GLY A 248 23.44 8.89 -3.28
CA GLY A 248 24.20 8.61 -2.07
C GLY A 248 23.38 8.34 -0.79
N LYS A 249 22.09 8.66 -0.77
CA LYS A 249 21.20 8.55 0.40
C LYS A 249 20.28 7.34 0.34
N ALA A 250 19.61 7.12 -0.80
CA ALA A 250 18.66 6.05 -1.02
C ALA A 250 18.71 5.58 -2.47
N TRP A 251 18.17 4.41 -2.75
CA TRP A 251 18.04 3.91 -4.11
C TRP A 251 16.80 4.53 -4.76
N ASN A 252 16.96 5.19 -5.92
CA ASN A 252 15.87 5.76 -6.68
C ASN A 252 15.22 4.69 -7.58
N SER A 253 13.89 4.60 -7.56
CA SER A 253 13.13 3.75 -8.44
C SER A 253 12.49 4.60 -9.54
N LEU A 254 13.07 4.57 -10.75
CA LEU A 254 12.51 5.25 -11.91
C LEU A 254 11.57 4.31 -12.67
N TYR A 255 10.37 4.77 -12.96
CA TYR A 255 9.40 4.04 -13.78
C TYR A 255 8.55 5.02 -14.62
N TRP A 256 7.95 4.53 -15.70
CA TRP A 256 7.11 5.32 -16.59
C TRP A 256 5.62 5.09 -16.38
N THR A 257 5.25 3.90 -16.00
CA THR A 257 3.86 3.48 -15.80
C THR A 257 3.80 2.23 -14.92
N ASN A 258 2.62 1.92 -14.41
CA ASN A 258 2.32 0.70 -13.69
C ASN A 258 0.96 0.14 -14.14
N HIS A 259 0.44 -0.89 -13.45
CA HIS A 259 -0.84 -1.53 -13.78
C HIS A 259 -2.07 -0.64 -13.51
N ASP A 260 -1.93 0.45 -12.72
CA ASP A 260 -3.00 1.39 -12.41
C ASP A 260 -3.05 2.58 -13.37
N GLN A 261 -2.08 2.72 -14.27
CA GLN A 261 -1.94 3.84 -15.19
C GLN A 261 -2.04 3.39 -16.65
N PRO A 262 -2.57 4.23 -17.54
CA PRO A 262 -2.49 3.98 -18.98
C PRO A 262 -1.03 3.83 -19.41
N ARG A 263 -0.79 3.01 -20.44
CA ARG A 263 0.56 2.85 -21.00
C ARG A 263 1.12 4.20 -21.46
N THR A 264 2.40 4.46 -21.17
CA THR A 264 3.06 5.74 -21.46
C THR A 264 2.90 6.20 -22.89
N VAL A 265 3.02 5.29 -23.88
CA VAL A 265 2.83 5.62 -25.28
C VAL A 265 1.40 6.10 -25.57
N SER A 266 0.39 5.44 -24.98
CA SER A 266 -1.01 5.85 -25.14
C SER A 266 -1.34 7.16 -24.40
N ARG A 267 -0.61 7.45 -23.32
CA ARG A 267 -0.87 8.60 -22.46
C ARG A 267 -0.12 9.85 -22.91
N TRP A 268 1.15 9.74 -23.25
CA TRP A 268 2.05 10.87 -23.52
C TRP A 268 2.79 10.77 -24.86
N GLY A 269 2.72 9.63 -25.51
CA GLY A 269 3.48 9.37 -26.74
C GLY A 269 2.62 9.38 -28.00
N ASN A 270 3.28 9.01 -29.08
CA ASN A 270 2.68 8.75 -30.37
C ASN A 270 3.44 7.60 -31.01
N ASP A 271 2.74 6.60 -31.46
CA ASP A 271 3.28 5.40 -32.14
C ASP A 271 3.22 5.48 -33.69
N ARG A 272 2.94 6.67 -34.23
CA ARG A 272 2.84 6.95 -35.65
C ARG A 272 4.05 7.68 -36.20
#